data_f67d526abd37559468f13bd3886eba88
#
_entry.id   f67d526abd37559468f13bd3886eba88
#
_cell.length_a   1.000
_cell.length_b   1.000
_cell.length_c   1.000
_cell.angle_alpha   90.00
_cell.angle_beta   90.00
_cell.angle_gamma   90.00
#
_symmetry.space_group_name_H-M   'P 1'
#
loop_
_entity.id
_entity.type
_entity.pdbx_description
1 polymer ?
#
loop_
_entity_poly.entity_id
_entity_poly.type
_entity_poly.pdbx_seq_one_letter_code
_entity_poly.pdbx_strand_id
1 'polypeptide(L)'
;DWVNCMGGRKGVHTPNFDRPAKRGMLFTNAHCAAPACNPSRVAIMTGVAPSSSGVYNNGQDWRRSSRLEKAVTLPEHFRTGGYEAYGGGKIFHALSWITGGYGKQQNEAKLWDQYWPSADSPMPDPQWPKAAQSKLGSNGYLYSKPIAVGKSTEGRPPHFFDWAPDSQSESGTADHKVVDWAAGELRKPHKHPFFHAVGIFRPHIPWYAPKKYFALYPKKEVFLPKIKKNDLEDVPKPGHSGIRKKWHEWIFKNDEWRGALRGYLASISFA
;
A
#
# COMPACT_ATOMS: atom_id res chain seq x y z
N ASP A 1 2.40 8.81 -10.02
CA ASP A 1 2.91 10.14 -10.39
C ASP A 1 4.38 10.34 -10.07
N TRP A 2 4.88 9.66 -9.04
CA TRP A 2 6.22 9.89 -8.51
C TRP A 2 7.18 8.73 -8.79
N VAL A 3 6.88 7.93 -9.79
CA VAL A 3 7.81 6.96 -10.37
C VAL A 3 8.52 7.60 -11.56
N ASN A 4 9.81 7.30 -11.74
CA ASN A 4 10.65 8.00 -12.70
C ASN A 4 10.14 7.88 -14.14
N CYS A 5 9.63 6.72 -14.56
CA CYS A 5 9.09 6.51 -15.91
C CYS A 5 7.89 7.39 -16.26
N MET A 6 7.17 7.93 -15.27
CA MET A 6 6.05 8.87 -15.50
C MET A 6 6.53 10.30 -15.80
N GLY A 7 7.83 10.60 -15.67
CA GLY A 7 8.39 11.91 -15.98
C GLY A 7 7.99 13.04 -15.03
N GLY A 8 7.13 12.78 -14.06
CA GLY A 8 6.57 13.80 -13.17
C GLY A 8 7.59 14.40 -12.19
N ARG A 9 8.70 13.72 -11.94
CA ARG A 9 9.73 14.19 -11.02
C ARG A 9 11.10 13.63 -11.33
N LYS A 10 12.05 14.51 -11.56
CA LYS A 10 13.47 14.13 -11.72
C LYS A 10 14.06 13.67 -10.39
N GLY A 11 14.96 12.69 -10.42
CA GLY A 11 15.71 12.20 -9.26
C GLY A 11 14.97 11.22 -8.37
N VAL A 12 13.85 10.65 -8.80
CA VAL A 12 13.22 9.52 -8.13
C VAL A 12 13.82 8.21 -8.65
N HIS A 13 14.29 7.35 -7.73
CA HIS A 13 14.99 6.13 -8.07
C HIS A 13 14.02 4.95 -8.10
N THR A 14 13.52 4.59 -9.28
CA THR A 14 12.56 3.50 -9.49
C THR A 14 12.94 2.61 -10.68
N PRO A 15 14.16 2.01 -10.70
CA PRO A 15 14.66 1.28 -11.86
C PRO A 15 13.81 0.07 -12.23
N ASN A 16 13.13 -0.52 -11.25
CA ASN A 16 12.28 -1.68 -11.46
C ASN A 16 10.92 -1.34 -12.10
N PHE A 17 10.45 -0.10 -12.00
CA PHE A 17 9.34 0.42 -12.80
C PHE A 17 9.79 0.88 -14.19
N ASP A 18 11.00 1.42 -14.30
CA ASP A 18 11.53 1.93 -15.57
C ASP A 18 11.77 0.80 -16.59
N ARG A 19 12.18 -0.39 -16.12
CA ARG A 19 12.41 -1.54 -16.99
C ARG A 19 11.16 -2.01 -17.76
N PRO A 20 10.02 -2.34 -17.09
CA PRO A 20 8.81 -2.72 -17.79
C PRO A 20 8.24 -1.57 -18.63
N ALA A 21 8.36 -0.32 -18.19
CA ALA A 21 7.93 0.84 -18.96
C ALA A 21 8.67 0.96 -20.31
N LYS A 22 9.96 0.59 -20.36
CA LYS A 22 10.77 0.55 -21.60
C LYS A 22 10.44 -0.63 -22.53
N ARG A 23 9.91 -1.70 -21.98
CA ARG A 23 9.65 -2.96 -22.71
C ARG A 23 8.20 -3.12 -23.14
N GLY A 24 7.30 -2.41 -22.49
CA GLY A 24 5.86 -2.51 -22.68
C GLY A 24 5.23 -1.17 -23.03
N MET A 25 3.94 -1.08 -22.81
CA MET A 25 3.16 0.14 -23.00
C MET A 25 3.00 0.85 -21.65
N LEU A 26 3.38 2.13 -21.60
CA LEU A 26 3.20 2.98 -20.44
C LEU A 26 1.91 3.79 -20.58
N PHE A 27 0.94 3.53 -19.70
CA PHE A 27 -0.30 4.31 -19.63
C PHE A 27 -0.08 5.54 -18.74
N THR A 28 0.08 6.70 -19.34
CA THR A 28 0.35 7.96 -18.63
C THR A 28 -0.88 8.63 -18.02
N ASN A 29 -2.07 8.16 -18.39
CA ASN A 29 -3.35 8.68 -17.90
C ASN A 29 -4.25 7.56 -17.33
N ALA A 30 -3.68 6.70 -16.49
CA ALA A 30 -4.42 5.66 -15.80
C ALA A 30 -4.99 6.18 -14.48
N HIS A 31 -6.27 5.92 -14.22
CA HIS A 31 -6.98 6.37 -13.03
C HIS A 31 -7.46 5.19 -12.20
N CYS A 32 -7.37 5.32 -10.87
CA CYS A 32 -8.01 4.36 -9.96
C CYS A 32 -9.52 4.61 -9.87
N ALA A 33 -10.29 3.56 -9.61
CA ALA A 33 -11.74 3.65 -9.52
C ALA A 33 -12.23 4.45 -8.30
N ALA A 34 -11.41 4.58 -7.25
CA ALA A 34 -11.68 5.39 -6.07
C ALA A 34 -10.39 5.78 -5.34
N PRO A 35 -10.34 6.94 -4.68
CA PRO A 35 -9.17 7.39 -3.91
C PRO A 35 -9.11 6.78 -2.49
N ALA A 36 -9.58 5.55 -2.32
CA ALA A 36 -9.55 4.80 -1.07
C ALA A 36 -9.24 3.33 -1.33
N CYS A 37 -8.53 2.68 -0.38
CA CYS A 37 -7.99 1.34 -0.57
C CYS A 37 -9.05 0.30 -0.91
N ASN A 38 -10.06 0.15 -0.06
CA ASN A 38 -11.08 -0.89 -0.20
C ASN A 38 -11.88 -0.75 -1.51
N PRO A 39 -12.56 0.37 -1.79
CA PRO A 39 -13.36 0.49 -2.99
C PRO A 39 -12.55 0.34 -4.28
N SER A 40 -11.32 0.89 -4.32
CA SER A 40 -10.43 0.73 -5.47
C SER A 40 -10.00 -0.73 -5.68
N ARG A 41 -9.62 -1.43 -4.61
CA ARG A 41 -9.19 -2.84 -4.69
C ARG A 41 -10.33 -3.78 -5.05
N VAL A 42 -11.50 -3.56 -4.48
CA VAL A 42 -12.71 -4.31 -4.85
C VAL A 42 -13.04 -4.11 -6.32
N ALA A 43 -12.99 -2.87 -6.82
CA ALA A 43 -13.22 -2.59 -8.23
C ALA A 43 -12.21 -3.29 -9.15
N ILE A 44 -10.91 -3.32 -8.79
CA ILE A 44 -9.90 -4.05 -9.56
C ILE A 44 -10.20 -5.55 -9.58
N MET A 45 -10.56 -6.11 -8.44
CA MET A 45 -10.70 -7.56 -8.30
C MET A 45 -12.05 -8.09 -8.81
N THR A 46 -13.09 -7.25 -8.91
CA THR A 46 -14.43 -7.65 -9.36
C THR A 46 -14.84 -7.06 -10.70
N GLY A 47 -14.12 -6.06 -11.21
CA GLY A 47 -14.51 -5.30 -12.39
C GLY A 47 -15.70 -4.35 -12.16
N VAL A 48 -16.21 -4.22 -10.94
CA VAL A 48 -17.41 -3.44 -10.62
C VAL A 48 -17.03 -2.12 -9.94
N ALA A 49 -17.38 -1.01 -10.58
CA ALA A 49 -17.09 0.33 -10.06
C ALA A 49 -17.76 0.59 -8.70
N PRO A 50 -17.19 1.44 -7.83
CA PRO A 50 -17.77 1.80 -6.53
C PRO A 50 -19.20 2.33 -6.61
N SER A 51 -19.50 3.12 -7.63
CA SER A 51 -20.86 3.64 -7.88
C SER A 51 -21.90 2.55 -8.14
N SER A 52 -21.47 1.40 -8.68
CA SER A 52 -22.34 0.25 -8.96
C SER A 52 -22.34 -0.75 -7.79
N SER A 53 -21.20 -0.96 -7.14
CA SER A 53 -21.08 -1.91 -6.04
C SER A 53 -21.62 -1.37 -4.71
N GLY A 54 -21.70 -0.04 -4.53
CA GLY A 54 -22.02 0.59 -3.26
C GLY A 54 -20.88 0.54 -2.21
N VAL A 55 -19.68 0.09 -2.59
CA VAL A 55 -18.52 0.04 -1.72
C VAL A 55 -17.72 1.32 -1.87
N TYR A 56 -17.81 2.24 -0.90
CA TYR A 56 -17.22 3.58 -0.98
C TYR A 56 -16.12 3.85 0.03
N ASN A 57 -16.02 3.06 1.10
CA ASN A 57 -15.05 3.31 2.17
C ASN A 57 -14.35 2.04 2.67
N ASN A 58 -13.28 2.24 3.46
CA ASN A 58 -12.44 1.15 3.95
C ASN A 58 -13.12 0.27 5.02
N GLY A 59 -14.14 0.75 5.68
CA GLY A 59 -14.85 0.02 6.74
C GLY A 59 -15.95 -0.92 6.23
N GLN A 60 -16.29 -0.85 4.93
CA GLN A 60 -17.33 -1.69 4.36
C GLN A 60 -16.78 -3.08 3.99
N ASP A 61 -17.50 -4.12 4.38
CA ASP A 61 -17.26 -5.48 3.88
C ASP A 61 -17.93 -5.62 2.50
N TRP A 62 -17.13 -5.72 1.46
CA TRP A 62 -17.60 -5.80 0.07
C TRP A 62 -18.47 -7.04 -0.18
N ARG A 63 -18.26 -8.13 0.55
CA ARG A 63 -19.03 -9.38 0.43
C ARG A 63 -20.49 -9.23 0.86
N ARG A 64 -20.79 -8.18 1.64
CA ARG A 64 -22.15 -7.84 2.08
C ARG A 64 -22.89 -6.96 1.09
N SER A 65 -22.25 -6.57 0.01
CA SER A 65 -22.93 -5.83 -1.06
C SER A 65 -23.79 -6.78 -1.90
N SER A 66 -25.08 -6.58 -1.93
CA SER A 66 -26.00 -7.34 -2.77
C SER A 66 -25.68 -7.24 -4.26
N ARG A 67 -25.02 -6.15 -4.66
CA ARG A 67 -24.56 -5.95 -6.05
C ARG A 67 -23.37 -6.83 -6.41
N LEU A 68 -22.62 -7.29 -5.41
CA LEU A 68 -21.44 -8.15 -5.60
C LEU A 68 -21.70 -9.62 -5.25
N GLU A 69 -22.90 -9.98 -4.85
CA GLU A 69 -23.25 -11.35 -4.44
C GLU A 69 -22.92 -12.39 -5.51
N LYS A 70 -23.10 -12.03 -6.79
CA LYS A 70 -22.79 -12.88 -7.94
C LYS A 70 -21.54 -12.46 -8.71
N ALA A 71 -20.78 -11.52 -8.16
CA ALA A 71 -19.56 -11.07 -8.81
C ALA A 71 -18.46 -12.13 -8.71
N VAL A 72 -17.92 -12.52 -9.85
CA VAL A 72 -16.76 -13.39 -9.94
C VAL A 72 -15.51 -12.55 -9.83
N THR A 73 -14.65 -12.84 -8.88
CA THR A 73 -13.37 -12.12 -8.71
C THR A 73 -12.32 -12.60 -9.72
N LEU A 74 -11.29 -11.79 -9.95
CA LEU A 74 -10.18 -12.16 -10.84
C LEU A 74 -9.60 -13.56 -10.50
N PRO A 75 -9.21 -13.86 -9.25
CA PRO A 75 -8.68 -15.20 -8.93
C PRO A 75 -9.69 -16.31 -9.21
N GLU A 76 -10.95 -16.13 -8.89
CA GLU A 76 -12.00 -17.12 -9.20
C GLU A 76 -12.15 -17.31 -10.71
N HIS A 77 -12.13 -16.23 -11.48
CA HIS A 77 -12.23 -16.30 -12.94
C HIS A 77 -11.07 -17.11 -13.54
N PHE A 78 -9.84 -16.84 -13.11
CA PHE A 78 -8.68 -17.60 -13.58
C PHE A 78 -8.77 -19.08 -13.18
N ARG A 79 -9.20 -19.38 -11.93
CA ARG A 79 -9.36 -20.76 -11.47
C ARG A 79 -10.40 -21.53 -12.28
N THR A 80 -11.53 -20.91 -12.60
CA THR A 80 -12.54 -21.55 -13.47
C THR A 80 -12.03 -21.77 -14.90
N GLY A 81 -11.03 -21.01 -15.34
CA GLY A 81 -10.30 -21.17 -16.59
C GLY A 81 -9.17 -22.23 -16.54
N GLY A 82 -9.03 -22.97 -15.44
CA GLY A 82 -7.99 -24.01 -15.29
C GLY A 82 -6.62 -23.47 -14.85
N TYR A 83 -6.56 -22.23 -14.36
CA TYR A 83 -5.35 -21.65 -13.78
C TYR A 83 -5.25 -21.94 -12.28
N GLU A 84 -4.04 -22.04 -11.78
CA GLU A 84 -3.77 -21.96 -10.34
C GLU A 84 -3.69 -20.49 -9.93
N ALA A 85 -4.37 -20.09 -8.85
CA ALA A 85 -4.39 -18.71 -8.38
C ALA A 85 -3.58 -18.55 -7.08
N TYR A 86 -2.51 -17.78 -7.15
CA TYR A 86 -1.63 -17.47 -6.02
C TYR A 86 -1.77 -16.00 -5.62
N GLY A 87 -1.98 -15.76 -4.33
CA GLY A 87 -2.09 -14.42 -3.77
C GLY A 87 -1.11 -14.18 -2.64
N GLY A 88 -0.55 -12.98 -2.56
CA GLY A 88 0.32 -12.62 -1.45
C GLY A 88 0.24 -11.16 -1.04
N GLY A 89 0.38 -10.89 0.25
CA GLY A 89 0.42 -9.55 0.81
C GLY A 89 -0.93 -8.81 0.78
N LYS A 90 -0.91 -7.51 0.46
CA LYS A 90 -2.10 -6.66 0.50
C LYS A 90 -2.79 -6.58 -0.88
N ILE A 91 -3.66 -7.52 -1.19
CA ILE A 91 -4.46 -7.53 -2.43
C ILE A 91 -5.81 -6.86 -2.19
N PHE A 92 -6.68 -7.45 -1.38
CA PHE A 92 -7.84 -6.75 -0.84
C PHE A 92 -7.45 -5.85 0.34
N HIS A 93 -8.35 -4.99 0.77
CA HIS A 93 -8.14 -4.22 1.98
C HIS A 93 -8.33 -5.11 3.21
N ALA A 94 -7.30 -5.24 4.02
CA ALA A 94 -7.35 -5.98 5.27
C ALA A 94 -6.70 -5.14 6.39
N LEU A 95 -7.28 -5.18 7.59
CA LEU A 95 -6.70 -4.51 8.75
C LEU A 95 -5.47 -5.23 9.30
N SER A 96 -5.34 -6.52 9.05
CA SER A 96 -4.24 -7.34 9.54
C SER A 96 -3.84 -8.43 8.54
N TRP A 97 -3.30 -8.04 7.40
CA TRP A 97 -2.83 -8.99 6.40
C TRP A 97 -1.61 -9.81 6.86
N ILE A 98 -0.83 -9.30 7.83
CA ILE A 98 0.38 -9.95 8.33
C ILE A 98 0.06 -11.10 9.29
N THR A 99 -0.99 -10.97 10.07
CA THR A 99 -1.40 -11.98 11.06
C THR A 99 -2.41 -12.97 10.50
N GLY A 100 -2.64 -12.98 9.19
CA GLY A 100 -3.57 -13.91 8.56
C GLY A 100 -5.05 -13.63 8.87
N GLY A 101 -5.41 -12.39 9.20
CA GLY A 101 -6.78 -11.98 9.51
C GLY A 101 -7.74 -12.01 8.31
N TYR A 102 -7.66 -13.04 7.49
CA TYR A 102 -8.37 -13.17 6.22
C TYR A 102 -9.86 -13.45 6.37
N GLY A 103 -10.25 -14.29 7.30
CA GLY A 103 -11.63 -14.73 7.45
C GLY A 103 -12.60 -13.63 7.87
N LYS A 104 -12.12 -12.55 8.44
CA LYS A 104 -12.95 -11.43 8.89
C LYS A 104 -12.83 -10.18 8.02
N GLN A 105 -11.89 -10.15 7.06
CA GLN A 105 -11.49 -8.89 6.43
C GLN A 105 -11.15 -8.98 4.95
N GLN A 106 -12.01 -9.49 4.13
CA GLN A 106 -11.98 -9.21 2.68
C GLN A 106 -10.96 -9.99 1.82
N ASN A 107 -9.86 -10.53 2.36
CA ASN A 107 -9.05 -11.51 1.64
C ASN A 107 -9.58 -12.89 2.01
N GLU A 108 -10.35 -13.50 1.18
CA GLU A 108 -10.84 -14.85 1.45
C GLU A 108 -9.86 -15.87 0.90
N ALA A 109 -9.32 -16.72 1.77
CA ALA A 109 -8.42 -17.80 1.36
C ALA A 109 -9.05 -18.71 0.28
N LYS A 110 -10.37 -18.90 0.31
CA LYS A 110 -11.12 -19.69 -0.69
C LYS A 110 -11.05 -19.16 -2.12
N LEU A 111 -10.70 -17.88 -2.31
CA LEU A 111 -10.53 -17.27 -3.64
C LEU A 111 -9.24 -17.77 -4.33
N TRP A 112 -8.30 -18.30 -3.56
CA TRP A 112 -6.95 -18.62 -3.98
C TRP A 112 -6.65 -20.10 -3.75
N ASP A 113 -5.80 -20.69 -4.54
CA ASP A 113 -5.22 -22.00 -4.26
C ASP A 113 -4.14 -21.91 -3.19
N GLN A 114 -3.40 -20.80 -3.19
CA GLN A 114 -2.50 -20.41 -2.10
C GLN A 114 -2.57 -18.91 -1.82
N TYR A 115 -2.49 -18.56 -0.55
CA TYR A 115 -2.36 -17.17 -0.13
C TYR A 115 -1.37 -17.02 1.04
N TRP A 116 -0.41 -16.08 0.92
CA TRP A 116 0.58 -15.86 1.96
C TRP A 116 0.79 -14.37 2.26
N PRO A 117 0.92 -13.97 3.55
CA PRO A 117 0.70 -14.79 4.74
C PRO A 117 -0.79 -15.11 4.96
N SER A 118 -1.09 -16.22 5.63
CA SER A 118 -2.45 -16.66 5.95
C SER A 118 -2.59 -17.00 7.43
N ALA A 119 -3.80 -17.32 7.87
CA ALA A 119 -4.04 -17.79 9.24
C ALA A 119 -3.28 -19.07 9.55
N ASP A 120 -3.21 -19.98 8.57
CA ASP A 120 -2.55 -21.28 8.69
C ASP A 120 -1.03 -21.18 8.42
N SER A 121 -0.61 -20.13 7.73
CA SER A 121 0.80 -19.83 7.45
C SER A 121 1.10 -18.36 7.70
N PRO A 122 1.16 -17.94 8.96
CA PRO A 122 1.42 -16.54 9.32
C PRO A 122 2.85 -16.15 8.93
N MET A 123 3.05 -14.86 8.73
CA MET A 123 4.37 -14.33 8.44
C MET A 123 5.32 -14.61 9.61
N PRO A 124 6.40 -15.37 9.41
CA PRO A 124 7.37 -15.60 10.45
C PRO A 124 8.07 -14.28 10.81
N ASP A 125 8.01 -13.90 12.07
CA ASP A 125 8.75 -12.74 12.54
C ASP A 125 9.42 -12.97 13.89
N PRO A 126 10.68 -13.39 13.87
CA PRO A 126 11.48 -13.50 15.08
C PRO A 126 11.87 -12.15 15.70
N GLN A 127 11.72 -11.04 14.97
CA GLN A 127 12.14 -9.71 15.39
C GLN A 127 11.01 -8.89 16.02
N TRP A 128 9.77 -9.32 15.88
CA TRP A 128 8.65 -8.63 16.49
C TRP A 128 8.34 -9.20 17.86
N PRO A 129 8.67 -8.49 18.95
CA PRO A 129 8.37 -8.97 20.29
C PRO A 129 6.89 -9.29 20.42
N LYS A 130 6.53 -10.40 21.08
CA LYS A 130 5.11 -10.79 21.31
C LYS A 130 4.26 -9.64 21.85
N ALA A 131 4.84 -8.80 22.73
CA ALA A 131 4.19 -7.59 23.26
C ALA A 131 3.97 -6.49 22.20
N ALA A 132 4.70 -6.50 21.09
CA ALA A 132 4.56 -5.57 20.00
C ALA A 132 3.50 -6.01 18.99
N GLN A 133 3.25 -7.31 18.86
CA GLN A 133 2.24 -7.87 17.93
C GLN A 133 0.84 -7.35 18.24
N SER A 134 0.49 -7.13 19.51
CA SER A 134 -0.78 -6.53 19.90
C SER A 134 -0.90 -5.03 19.60
N LYS A 135 0.23 -4.37 19.32
CA LYS A 135 0.33 -2.94 19.00
C LYS A 135 0.69 -2.70 17.53
N LEU A 136 0.83 -3.77 16.75
CA LEU A 136 1.07 -3.66 15.33
C LEU A 136 -0.17 -3.07 14.66
N GLY A 137 0.04 -2.00 13.94
CA GLY A 137 -0.95 -1.54 13.00
C GLY A 137 -1.14 -2.53 11.86
N SER A 138 -2.17 -2.30 11.08
CA SER A 138 -2.58 -3.13 9.93
C SER A 138 -1.48 -3.40 8.90
N ASN A 139 -0.36 -2.72 8.98
CA ASN A 139 0.79 -2.78 8.07
C ASN A 139 2.02 -3.44 8.68
N GLY A 140 1.92 -4.02 9.89
CA GLY A 140 3.02 -4.69 10.57
C GLY A 140 4.07 -3.78 11.17
N TYR A 141 3.82 -2.49 11.23
CA TYR A 141 4.72 -1.55 11.87
C TYR A 141 4.23 -1.16 13.27
N LEU A 142 5.19 -1.00 14.19
CA LEU A 142 4.92 -0.56 15.54
C LEU A 142 4.46 0.90 15.55
N TYR A 143 3.21 1.14 15.91
CA TYR A 143 2.69 2.50 16.10
C TYR A 143 2.91 3.06 17.50
N SER A 144 3.63 2.37 18.36
CA SER A 144 3.70 2.70 19.79
C SER A 144 4.34 4.07 20.08
N LYS A 145 5.25 4.53 19.21
CA LYS A 145 5.83 5.88 19.29
C LYS A 145 6.20 6.33 17.88
N PRO A 146 5.59 7.36 17.32
CA PRO A 146 6.06 7.99 16.10
C PRO A 146 7.50 8.46 16.26
N ILE A 147 8.33 8.18 15.26
CA ILE A 147 9.77 8.41 15.33
C ILE A 147 10.10 9.85 14.94
N ALA A 148 9.54 10.32 13.84
CA ALA A 148 9.82 11.67 13.34
C ALA A 148 8.88 12.74 13.92
N VAL A 149 7.64 12.36 14.22
CA VAL A 149 6.55 13.27 14.59
C VAL A 149 6.44 13.50 16.10
N GLY A 150 7.47 13.16 16.88
CA GLY A 150 7.39 13.07 18.35
C GLY A 150 7.39 14.37 19.15
N LYS A 151 7.48 15.55 18.51
CA LYS A 151 7.81 16.79 19.24
C LYS A 151 6.63 17.69 19.62
N SER A 152 5.46 17.55 19.03
CA SER A 152 4.28 18.34 19.39
C SER A 152 3.03 17.49 19.45
N THR A 153 2.26 17.61 20.52
CA THR A 153 1.00 16.88 20.71
C THR A 153 -0.20 17.65 20.19
N GLU A 154 -0.08 18.96 20.03
CA GLU A 154 -1.17 19.84 19.63
C GLU A 154 -1.43 19.78 18.12
N GLY A 155 -2.65 19.42 17.72
CA GLY A 155 -3.05 19.32 16.30
C GLY A 155 -2.36 18.20 15.52
N ARG A 156 -1.70 17.27 16.20
CA ARG A 156 -0.93 16.18 15.62
C ARG A 156 -1.80 15.26 14.78
N PRO A 157 -1.30 14.85 13.57
CA PRO A 157 -1.89 13.76 12.80
C PRO A 157 -1.93 12.45 13.60
N PRO A 158 -2.76 11.48 13.19
CA PRO A 158 -2.79 10.15 13.81
C PRO A 158 -1.39 9.52 13.88
N HIS A 159 -1.14 8.71 14.90
CA HIS A 159 0.16 8.07 15.17
C HIS A 159 0.74 7.25 14.01
N PHE A 160 -0.07 6.83 13.04
CA PHE A 160 0.38 6.15 11.83
C PHE A 160 0.87 7.10 10.73
N PHE A 161 0.70 8.41 10.88
CA PHE A 161 1.28 9.40 9.97
C PHE A 161 2.68 9.76 10.45
N ASP A 162 3.64 8.98 9.98
CA ASP A 162 5.04 9.09 10.41
C ASP A 162 6.00 8.63 9.31
N TRP A 163 7.29 8.93 9.45
CA TRP A 163 8.36 8.55 8.52
C TRP A 163 9.68 8.45 9.24
N ALA A 164 10.43 7.39 8.97
CA ALA A 164 11.79 7.22 9.49
C ALA A 164 12.55 6.14 8.72
N PRO A 165 13.90 6.18 8.73
CA PRO A 165 14.69 5.03 8.36
C PRO A 165 14.37 3.88 9.31
N ASP A 166 14.04 2.70 8.74
CA ASP A 166 13.90 1.49 9.53
C ASP A 166 15.30 0.97 9.90
N SER A 167 15.44 0.52 11.14
CA SER A 167 16.65 -0.13 11.63
C SER A 167 16.76 -1.59 11.18
N GLN A 168 15.66 -2.18 10.70
CA GLN A 168 15.67 -3.55 10.20
C GLN A 168 16.45 -3.66 8.89
N SER A 169 17.00 -4.85 8.64
CA SER A 169 17.46 -5.22 7.31
C SER A 169 16.30 -5.23 6.33
N GLU A 170 16.56 -5.05 5.06
CA GLU A 170 15.54 -5.15 4.01
C GLU A 170 14.79 -6.48 4.07
N SER A 171 15.52 -7.59 4.21
CA SER A 171 14.96 -8.94 4.36
C SER A 171 14.09 -9.14 5.62
N GLY A 172 14.24 -8.27 6.62
CA GLY A 172 13.38 -8.25 7.81
C GLY A 172 12.01 -7.63 7.57
N THR A 173 11.84 -6.85 6.50
CA THR A 173 10.58 -6.16 6.24
C THR A 173 9.49 -7.10 5.73
N ALA A 174 8.25 -6.78 6.06
CA ALA A 174 7.10 -7.57 5.62
C ALA A 174 6.94 -7.59 4.09
N ASP A 175 7.15 -6.45 3.44
CA ASP A 175 7.07 -6.35 1.99
C ASP A 175 8.12 -7.24 1.29
N HIS A 176 9.36 -7.24 1.79
CA HIS A 176 10.42 -8.11 1.26
C HIS A 176 10.06 -9.60 1.40
N LYS A 177 9.55 -10.01 2.56
CA LYS A 177 9.12 -11.40 2.79
C LYS A 177 8.00 -11.83 1.84
N VAL A 178 7.05 -10.95 1.57
CA VAL A 178 6.00 -11.23 0.56
C VAL A 178 6.58 -11.39 -0.83
N VAL A 179 7.53 -10.55 -1.21
CA VAL A 179 8.20 -10.63 -2.51
C VAL A 179 9.04 -11.90 -2.61
N ASP A 180 9.77 -12.28 -1.55
CA ASP A 180 10.56 -13.51 -1.51
C ASP A 180 9.69 -14.76 -1.66
N TRP A 181 8.54 -14.79 -0.94
CA TRP A 181 7.57 -15.86 -1.12
C TRP A 181 7.08 -15.92 -2.56
N ALA A 182 6.65 -14.79 -3.12
CA ALA A 182 6.16 -14.73 -4.49
C ALA A 182 7.22 -15.17 -5.51
N ALA A 183 8.47 -14.73 -5.34
CA ALA A 183 9.58 -15.16 -6.18
C ALA A 183 9.89 -16.65 -6.02
N GLY A 184 9.69 -17.19 -4.80
CA GLY A 184 9.79 -18.62 -4.52
C GLY A 184 8.74 -19.42 -5.30
N GLU A 185 7.47 -18.96 -5.28
CA GLU A 185 6.41 -19.62 -6.06
C GLU A 185 6.71 -19.59 -7.57
N LEU A 186 7.17 -18.47 -8.11
CA LEU A 186 7.52 -18.36 -9.54
C LEU A 186 8.67 -19.28 -9.98
N ARG A 187 9.52 -19.74 -9.06
CA ARG A 187 10.62 -20.66 -9.36
C ARG A 187 10.21 -22.14 -9.35
N LYS A 188 9.04 -22.44 -8.79
CA LYS A 188 8.55 -23.81 -8.75
C LYS A 188 8.09 -24.27 -10.14
N PRO A 189 8.18 -25.56 -10.45
CA PRO A 189 7.53 -26.09 -11.64
C PRO A 189 6.01 -26.04 -11.48
N HIS A 190 5.32 -25.48 -12.46
CA HIS A 190 3.86 -25.42 -12.49
C HIS A 190 3.31 -26.42 -13.50
N LYS A 191 2.30 -27.19 -13.12
CA LYS A 191 1.61 -28.13 -14.02
C LYS A 191 0.54 -27.43 -14.85
N HIS A 192 0.01 -26.32 -14.36
CA HIS A 192 -1.05 -25.54 -14.97
C HIS A 192 -0.58 -24.08 -15.16
N PRO A 193 -1.16 -23.33 -16.07
CA PRO A 193 -0.95 -21.89 -16.10
C PRO A 193 -1.40 -21.28 -14.77
N PHE A 194 -0.82 -20.17 -14.37
CA PHE A 194 -1.13 -19.55 -13.09
C PHE A 194 -1.45 -18.06 -13.18
N PHE A 195 -2.29 -17.61 -12.27
CA PHE A 195 -2.53 -16.22 -11.96
C PHE A 195 -1.88 -15.89 -10.62
N HIS A 196 -0.89 -14.99 -10.62
CA HIS A 196 -0.18 -14.63 -9.40
C HIS A 196 -0.37 -13.14 -9.11
N ALA A 197 -1.01 -12.81 -7.99
CA ALA A 197 -1.20 -11.44 -7.52
C ALA A 197 -0.37 -11.19 -6.26
N VAL A 198 0.44 -10.12 -6.28
CA VAL A 198 1.32 -9.74 -5.16
C VAL A 198 1.04 -8.30 -4.78
N GLY A 199 0.65 -8.09 -3.54
CA GLY A 199 0.36 -6.78 -2.98
C GLY A 199 1.39 -6.35 -1.96
N ILE A 200 2.31 -5.44 -2.32
CA ILE A 200 3.19 -4.80 -1.36
C ILE A 200 2.48 -3.63 -0.67
N PHE A 201 2.90 -3.31 0.55
CA PHE A 201 2.25 -2.28 1.36
C PHE A 201 2.78 -0.88 1.04
N ARG A 202 4.09 -0.75 0.81
CA ARG A 202 4.70 0.53 0.49
C ARG A 202 4.24 1.04 -0.90
N PRO A 203 4.09 2.34 -1.07
CA PRO A 203 4.43 3.48 -0.20
C PRO A 203 3.29 3.97 0.72
N HIS A 204 2.44 3.11 1.25
CA HIS A 204 1.44 3.49 2.24
C HIS A 204 2.12 3.96 3.56
N ILE A 205 1.50 4.91 4.24
CA ILE A 205 1.95 5.37 5.57
C ILE A 205 1.83 4.27 6.63
N PRO A 206 2.71 4.27 7.65
CA PRO A 206 3.86 5.15 7.85
C PRO A 206 4.96 4.88 6.82
N TRP A 207 5.73 5.92 6.44
CA TRP A 207 6.79 5.80 5.45
C TRP A 207 8.09 5.35 6.10
N TYR A 208 8.11 4.12 6.57
CA TYR A 208 9.32 3.46 7.06
C TYR A 208 9.89 2.60 5.93
N ALA A 209 11.17 2.79 5.65
CA ALA A 209 11.91 2.03 4.67
C ALA A 209 13.34 1.80 5.15
N PRO A 210 14.06 0.76 4.70
CA PRO A 210 15.44 0.53 5.09
C PRO A 210 16.32 1.75 4.84
N LYS A 211 17.29 1.99 5.73
CA LYS A 211 18.15 3.18 5.76
C LYS A 211 18.78 3.52 4.40
N LYS A 212 19.14 2.49 3.61
CA LYS A 212 19.74 2.69 2.29
C LYS A 212 18.86 3.50 1.31
N TYR A 213 17.54 3.36 1.38
CA TYR A 213 16.61 4.12 0.53
C TYR A 213 16.47 5.56 0.98
N PHE A 214 16.56 5.83 2.27
CA PHE A 214 16.65 7.21 2.78
C PHE A 214 17.96 7.89 2.36
N ALA A 215 19.05 7.13 2.19
CA ALA A 215 20.33 7.67 1.73
C ALA A 215 20.28 8.18 0.28
N LEU A 216 19.38 7.64 -0.55
CA LEU A 216 19.16 8.13 -1.92
C LEU A 216 18.62 9.57 -1.96
N TYR A 217 18.08 10.06 -0.86
CA TYR A 217 17.41 11.36 -0.78
C TYR A 217 17.94 12.19 0.39
N PRO A 218 19.10 12.88 0.26
CA PRO A 218 19.58 13.80 1.28
C PRO A 218 18.53 14.88 1.60
N LYS A 219 18.22 15.09 2.89
CA LYS A 219 17.10 15.97 3.30
C LYS A 219 17.17 17.38 2.65
N LYS A 220 18.38 17.94 2.51
CA LYS A 220 18.59 19.26 1.92
C LYS A 220 18.29 19.31 0.41
N GLU A 221 18.43 18.19 -0.28
CA GLU A 221 18.25 18.07 -1.74
C GLU A 221 16.82 17.67 -2.13
N VAL A 222 15.98 17.30 -1.14
CA VAL A 222 14.59 16.95 -1.42
C VAL A 222 13.85 18.17 -1.96
N PHE A 223 13.45 18.08 -3.22
CA PHE A 223 12.70 19.13 -3.87
C PHE A 223 11.25 19.19 -3.35
N LEU A 224 10.81 20.35 -2.92
CA LEU A 224 9.42 20.58 -2.51
C LEU A 224 8.56 20.97 -3.71
N PRO A 225 7.36 20.39 -3.87
CA PRO A 225 6.42 20.80 -4.91
C PRO A 225 5.96 22.23 -4.68
N LYS A 226 5.70 22.96 -5.76
CA LYS A 226 5.04 24.27 -5.68
C LYS A 226 3.60 24.05 -5.20
N ILE A 227 3.16 24.85 -4.24
CA ILE A 227 1.79 24.87 -3.75
C ILE A 227 1.13 26.16 -4.22
N LYS A 228 -0.08 26.04 -4.74
CA LYS A 228 -0.96 27.20 -4.97
C LYS A 228 -1.75 27.46 -3.69
N LYS A 229 -1.83 28.73 -3.26
CA LYS A 229 -2.61 29.12 -2.07
C LYS A 229 -4.10 28.88 -2.25
N ASN A 230 -4.57 28.98 -3.48
CA ASN A 230 -5.97 28.87 -3.89
C ASN A 230 -6.25 27.59 -4.67
N ASP A 231 -5.49 26.51 -4.46
CA ASP A 231 -5.58 25.24 -5.22
C ASP A 231 -6.93 24.53 -5.08
N LEU A 232 -7.75 24.94 -4.11
CA LEU A 232 -9.04 24.36 -3.83
C LEU A 232 -10.23 25.23 -4.29
N GLU A 233 -9.98 26.38 -4.92
CA GLU A 233 -11.05 27.29 -5.32
C GLU A 233 -11.99 26.71 -6.38
N ASP A 234 -11.45 25.85 -7.26
CA ASP A 234 -12.19 25.17 -8.31
C ASP A 234 -12.81 23.83 -7.82
N VAL A 235 -12.52 23.42 -6.60
CA VAL A 235 -13.09 22.18 -6.04
C VAL A 235 -14.45 22.44 -5.39
N PRO A 236 -15.53 21.77 -5.79
CA PRO A 236 -16.83 21.90 -5.14
C PRO A 236 -16.77 21.59 -3.64
N LYS A 237 -17.56 22.31 -2.83
CA LYS A 237 -17.57 22.15 -1.34
C LYS A 237 -17.63 20.70 -0.84
N PRO A 238 -18.46 19.79 -1.42
CA PRO A 238 -18.46 18.39 -1.00
C PRO A 238 -17.09 17.70 -1.13
N GLY A 239 -16.26 18.07 -2.13
CA GLY A 239 -14.91 17.56 -2.32
C GLY A 239 -13.93 17.96 -1.23
N HIS A 240 -14.19 19.05 -0.52
CA HIS A 240 -13.32 19.51 0.58
C HIS A 240 -13.35 18.57 1.80
N SER A 241 -14.36 17.73 1.96
CA SER A 241 -14.49 16.80 3.08
C SER A 241 -13.38 15.74 3.14
N GLY A 242 -12.81 15.39 1.97
CA GLY A 242 -11.71 14.44 1.84
C GLY A 242 -10.32 15.00 2.15
N ILE A 243 -10.20 16.31 2.29
CA ILE A 243 -8.91 17.00 2.39
C ILE A 243 -8.39 16.91 3.82
N ARG A 244 -7.17 16.44 3.96
CA ARG A 244 -6.47 16.31 5.25
C ARG A 244 -5.80 17.63 5.66
N LYS A 245 -6.56 18.73 5.69
CA LYS A 245 -6.07 20.08 5.97
C LYS A 245 -5.23 20.15 7.26
N LYS A 246 -5.69 19.53 8.34
CA LYS A 246 -4.98 19.50 9.64
C LYS A 246 -3.60 18.84 9.54
N TRP A 247 -3.42 17.82 8.70
CA TRP A 247 -2.12 17.16 8.50
C TRP A 247 -1.17 18.08 7.75
N HIS A 248 -1.66 18.76 6.73
CA HIS A 248 -0.91 19.73 5.97
C HIS A 248 -0.46 20.90 6.84
N GLU A 249 -1.37 21.50 7.60
CA GLU A 249 -1.09 22.58 8.54
C GLU A 249 -0.05 22.16 9.59
N TRP A 250 -0.17 20.94 10.12
CA TRP A 250 0.78 20.41 11.08
C TRP A 250 2.19 20.27 10.50
N ILE A 251 2.32 19.73 9.27
CA ILE A 251 3.60 19.59 8.57
C ILE A 251 4.28 20.95 8.40
N PHE A 252 3.52 21.95 7.99
CA PHE A 252 4.06 23.32 7.81
C PHE A 252 4.45 23.96 9.13
N LYS A 253 3.59 23.91 10.13
CA LYS A 253 3.86 24.49 11.46
C LYS A 253 5.13 23.91 12.10
N ASN A 254 5.46 22.66 11.82
CA ASN A 254 6.60 21.96 12.41
C ASN A 254 7.82 21.85 11.49
N ASP A 255 7.83 22.50 10.32
CA ASP A 255 8.90 22.40 9.30
C ASP A 255 9.26 20.96 8.90
N GLU A 256 8.25 20.09 8.84
CA GLU A 256 8.46 18.65 8.58
C GLU A 256 8.15 18.24 7.14
N TRP A 257 7.88 19.18 6.24
CA TRP A 257 7.51 18.81 4.88
C TRP A 257 8.62 18.07 4.13
N ARG A 258 9.89 18.54 4.23
CA ARG A 258 11.03 17.83 3.62
C ARG A 258 11.24 16.45 4.22
N GLY A 259 11.04 16.30 5.54
CA GLY A 259 11.13 15.03 6.22
C GLY A 259 10.10 14.03 5.73
N ALA A 260 8.84 14.45 5.69
CA ALA A 260 7.72 13.64 5.20
C ALA A 260 7.92 13.21 3.74
N LEU A 261 8.29 14.17 2.88
CA LEU A 261 8.52 13.91 1.48
C LEU A 261 9.70 12.95 1.24
N ARG A 262 10.77 13.11 2.01
CA ARG A 262 11.90 12.18 2.00
C ARG A 262 11.46 10.76 2.34
N GLY A 263 10.65 10.59 3.39
CA GLY A 263 10.09 9.28 3.78
C GLY A 263 9.23 8.67 2.67
N TYR A 264 8.42 9.47 2.02
CA TYR A 264 7.60 9.04 0.88
C TYR A 264 8.47 8.57 -0.30
N LEU A 265 9.47 9.35 -0.71
CA LEU A 265 10.40 9.00 -1.78
C LEU A 265 11.19 7.73 -1.47
N ALA A 266 11.70 7.59 -0.24
CA ALA A 266 12.39 6.39 0.22
C ALA A 266 11.47 5.15 0.15
N SER A 267 10.20 5.31 0.53
CA SER A 267 9.21 4.23 0.47
C SER A 267 8.83 3.84 -0.96
N ILE A 268 8.77 4.79 -1.90
CA ILE A 268 8.57 4.51 -3.34
C ILE A 268 9.75 3.72 -3.91
N SER A 269 10.98 4.14 -3.59
CA SER A 269 12.18 3.46 -4.10
C SER A 269 12.39 2.08 -3.48
N PHE A 270 11.87 1.87 -2.27
CA PHE A 270 11.88 0.55 -1.62
C PHE A 270 10.86 -0.39 -2.26
N ALA A 271 9.65 0.09 -2.60
CA ALA A 271 8.60 -0.69 -3.28
C ALA A 271 9.00 -1.10 -4.70
#